data_6b959558b2d5c323a69785a5b67b8c18
#
_entry.id   6b959558b2d5c323a69785a5b67b8c18
#
_cell.length_a   1.000
_cell.length_b   1.000
_cell.length_c   1.000
_cell.angle_alpha   90.00
_cell.angle_beta   90.00
_cell.angle_gamma   90.00
#
_symmetry.space_group_name_H-M   'P 1'
#
loop_
_entity.id
_entity.type
_entity.pdbx_description
1 polymer ?
#
loop_
_entity_poly.entity_id
_entity_poly.type
_entity_poly.pdbx_seq_one_letter_code
_entity_poly.pdbx_strand_id
1 'polypeptide(L)'
;MAVKKSGRTAPELKTLDAYLSKPSEPSTSKAPIDKIRHPLKQPRRYFAPDKLAQLVESVKEHGILEPLLVRPLEAGEYELVAGERRLRAARDAGLTEVPIVSRALDDKQALQIALMENLQREDLNPLEETEGVLELLAIVLELDKSEVVSVLHQSYNAKQRGIELNQNVLIQLEKIESLLSSIGRFNAGTFRSSRLPLLNLPSDVLEALRKGELEYTKAMAIARVKDEQLRSDLLSLAIAENLSLNEIKAHIKELKPQSESTPQRIMLERLSEISKRLQKSKTWGERKKRERIARLLDELDKLTKES
;
A
#
# COMPACT_ATOMS: atom_id res chain seq x y z
N MET A 1 -5.42 -14.96 48.40
CA MET A 1 -5.25 -13.57 47.98
C MET A 1 -5.31 -13.51 46.46
N ALA A 2 -6.40 -12.97 45.90
CA ALA A 2 -6.62 -12.90 44.45
C ALA A 2 -6.01 -11.59 43.92
N VAL A 3 -5.06 -11.72 43.01
CA VAL A 3 -4.45 -10.61 42.30
C VAL A 3 -5.44 -10.07 41.25
N LYS A 4 -5.97 -8.86 41.48
CA LYS A 4 -6.77 -8.10 40.51
C LYS A 4 -5.93 -7.85 39.27
N LYS A 5 -6.26 -8.48 38.14
CA LYS A 5 -5.80 -8.07 36.80
C LYS A 5 -6.40 -6.70 36.48
N SER A 6 -5.58 -5.66 36.51
CA SER A 6 -5.89 -4.34 35.99
C SER A 6 -5.94 -4.44 34.46
N GLY A 7 -7.15 -4.53 33.92
CA GLY A 7 -7.37 -4.46 32.47
C GLY A 7 -7.13 -3.03 32.00
N ARG A 8 -5.96 -2.74 31.44
CA ARG A 8 -5.78 -1.60 30.53
C ARG A 8 -6.39 -1.99 29.21
N THR A 9 -7.61 -1.51 28.95
CA THR A 9 -8.24 -1.54 27.64
C THR A 9 -7.33 -0.78 26.66
N ALA A 10 -6.92 -1.45 25.58
CA ALA A 10 -6.26 -0.81 24.46
C ALA A 10 -7.13 0.36 23.96
N PRO A 11 -6.56 1.51 23.58
CA PRO A 11 -7.36 2.61 23.05
C PRO A 11 -8.06 2.12 21.77
N GLU A 12 -9.39 2.13 21.78
CA GLU A 12 -10.20 1.84 20.60
C GLU A 12 -9.77 2.81 19.48
N LEU A 13 -9.27 2.26 18.37
CA LEU A 13 -9.06 2.98 17.14
C LEU A 13 -10.44 3.42 16.63
N LYS A 14 -10.75 4.68 16.85
CA LYS A 14 -12.00 5.26 16.41
C LYS A 14 -11.95 5.40 14.90
N THR A 15 -12.90 4.78 14.21
CA THR A 15 -13.15 5.01 12.79
C THR A 15 -13.47 6.49 12.52
N LEU A 16 -13.36 6.95 11.29
CA LEU A 16 -13.72 8.32 10.90
C LEU A 16 -15.13 8.67 11.41
N ASP A 17 -16.08 7.73 11.30
CA ASP A 17 -17.44 7.87 11.82
C ASP A 17 -17.48 8.05 13.34
N ALA A 18 -16.60 7.39 14.09
CA ALA A 18 -16.50 7.58 15.54
C ALA A 18 -15.90 8.94 15.93
N TYR A 19 -15.07 9.53 15.07
CA TYR A 19 -14.65 10.93 15.23
C TYR A 19 -15.75 11.90 14.83
N LEU A 20 -16.57 11.56 13.84
CA LEU A 20 -17.70 12.37 13.41
C LEU A 20 -18.92 12.25 14.36
N SER A 21 -19.09 11.13 15.04
CA SER A 21 -20.25 10.80 15.90
C SER A 21 -20.08 11.11 17.40
N LYS A 22 -18.91 11.61 17.85
CA LYS A 22 -18.81 12.07 19.25
C LYS A 22 -19.71 13.30 19.47
N PRO A 23 -20.57 13.29 20.52
CA PRO A 23 -21.44 14.39 20.83
C PRO A 23 -20.70 15.52 21.59
N SER A 24 -19.94 16.33 20.91
CA SER A 24 -20.03 17.77 21.08
C SER A 24 -20.96 18.20 19.97
N GLU A 25 -22.10 18.81 20.26
CA GLU A 25 -23.11 19.18 19.27
C GLU A 25 -22.42 19.68 17.99
N PRO A 26 -22.56 19.02 16.83
CA PRO A 26 -22.02 19.55 15.60
C PRO A 26 -22.88 20.75 15.25
N SER A 27 -22.56 21.92 15.77
CA SER A 27 -23.10 23.15 15.25
C SER A 27 -22.54 23.27 13.84
N THR A 28 -23.36 22.88 12.85
CA THR A 28 -23.10 23.20 11.45
C THR A 28 -23.13 24.72 11.37
N SER A 29 -21.95 25.33 11.52
CA SER A 29 -21.78 26.77 11.37
C SER A 29 -21.27 27.03 9.96
N LYS A 30 -21.50 28.25 9.47
CA LYS A 30 -20.87 28.71 8.23
C LYS A 30 -19.60 29.47 8.58
N ALA A 31 -18.58 29.32 7.75
CA ALA A 31 -17.36 30.09 7.86
C ALA A 31 -17.01 30.77 6.52
N PRO A 32 -16.48 32.01 6.56
CA PRO A 32 -15.92 32.66 5.39
C PRO A 32 -14.79 31.83 4.79
N ILE A 33 -14.77 31.67 3.45
CA ILE A 33 -13.79 30.84 2.75
C ILE A 33 -12.36 31.35 2.92
N ASP A 34 -12.18 32.66 2.98
CA ASP A 34 -10.90 33.36 3.18
C ASP A 34 -10.28 33.08 4.56
N LYS A 35 -11.08 32.71 5.55
CA LYS A 35 -10.63 32.32 6.88
C LYS A 35 -10.23 30.84 6.99
N ILE A 36 -10.40 30.05 5.92
CA ILE A 36 -10.05 28.62 5.93
C ILE A 36 -8.68 28.45 5.25
N ARG A 37 -7.68 28.09 6.06
CA ARG A 37 -6.31 27.81 5.61
C ARG A 37 -6.12 26.35 5.28
N HIS A 38 -5.22 26.06 4.34
CA HIS A 38 -4.79 24.71 4.07
C HIS A 38 -3.76 24.26 5.10
N PRO A 39 -3.72 22.96 5.46
CA PRO A 39 -2.69 22.43 6.34
C PRO A 39 -1.30 22.52 5.67
N LEU A 40 -0.24 22.65 6.47
CA LEU A 40 1.14 22.71 6.01
C LEU A 40 1.58 21.43 5.27
N LYS A 41 1.02 20.28 5.64
CA LYS A 41 1.23 18.99 4.97
C LYS A 41 -0.08 18.54 4.35
N GLN A 42 -0.12 18.50 3.02
CA GLN A 42 -1.26 17.99 2.27
C GLN A 42 -0.99 16.55 1.80
N PRO A 43 -1.76 15.56 2.25
CA PRO A 43 -1.63 14.18 1.79
C PRO A 43 -1.98 14.02 0.30
N ARG A 44 -2.83 14.91 -0.22
CA ARG A 44 -3.33 14.81 -1.60
C ARG A 44 -2.52 15.66 -2.56
N ARG A 45 -1.90 15.01 -3.58
CA ARG A 45 -1.04 15.68 -4.58
C ARG A 45 -1.70 15.87 -5.95
N TYR A 46 -2.72 15.08 -6.29
CA TYR A 46 -3.34 15.09 -7.62
C TYR A 46 -4.86 15.26 -7.58
N PHE A 47 -5.39 16.08 -8.51
CA PHE A 47 -6.81 16.31 -8.70
C PHE A 47 -7.14 16.19 -10.20
N ALA A 48 -8.01 15.25 -10.57
CA ALA A 48 -8.49 15.11 -11.94
C ALA A 48 -9.34 16.35 -12.31
N PRO A 49 -8.96 17.13 -13.33
CA PRO A 49 -9.63 18.38 -13.68
C PRO A 49 -11.12 18.21 -14.00
N ASP A 50 -11.47 17.18 -14.75
CA ASP A 50 -12.86 16.92 -15.18
C ASP A 50 -13.79 16.64 -14.00
N LYS A 51 -13.32 15.85 -13.02
CA LYS A 51 -14.08 15.56 -11.80
C LYS A 51 -14.22 16.79 -10.88
N LEU A 52 -13.29 17.73 -10.95
CA LEU A 52 -13.41 18.99 -10.21
C LEU A 52 -14.43 19.91 -10.89
N ALA A 53 -14.41 20.03 -12.21
CA ALA A 53 -15.36 20.84 -12.96
C ALA A 53 -16.81 20.39 -12.71
N GLN A 54 -17.09 19.08 -12.73
CA GLN A 54 -18.40 18.54 -12.38
C GLN A 54 -18.84 18.91 -10.96
N LEU A 55 -17.90 18.87 -10.01
CA LEU A 55 -18.18 19.26 -8.63
C LEU A 55 -18.46 20.75 -8.50
N VAL A 56 -17.76 21.61 -9.27
CA VAL A 56 -17.99 23.05 -9.31
C VAL A 56 -19.42 23.36 -9.78
N GLU A 57 -19.88 22.71 -10.84
CA GLU A 57 -21.25 22.91 -11.33
C GLU A 57 -22.29 22.45 -10.29
N SER A 58 -22.08 21.30 -9.66
CA SER A 58 -22.95 20.83 -8.57
C SER A 58 -22.97 21.80 -7.38
N VAL A 59 -21.83 22.37 -7.03
CA VAL A 59 -21.72 23.34 -5.92
C VAL A 59 -22.40 24.67 -6.27
N LYS A 60 -22.37 25.10 -7.53
CA LYS A 60 -23.12 26.29 -7.97
C LYS A 60 -24.62 26.11 -7.86
N GLU A 61 -25.11 24.91 -8.18
CA GLU A 61 -26.55 24.61 -8.20
C GLU A 61 -27.12 24.34 -6.80
N HIS A 62 -26.39 23.53 -6.00
CA HIS A 62 -26.92 22.99 -4.73
C HIS A 62 -26.18 23.49 -3.49
N GLY A 63 -25.07 24.24 -3.67
CA GLY A 63 -24.16 24.54 -2.57
C GLY A 63 -23.35 23.34 -2.12
N ILE A 64 -22.72 23.45 -0.96
CA ILE A 64 -22.02 22.36 -0.31
C ILE A 64 -22.98 21.57 0.57
N LEU A 65 -23.33 20.36 0.16
CA LEU A 65 -24.26 19.50 0.88
C LEU A 65 -23.63 18.85 2.12
N GLU A 66 -22.36 18.45 2.04
CA GLU A 66 -21.61 17.86 3.13
C GLU A 66 -20.60 18.87 3.69
N PRO A 67 -20.69 19.26 4.98
CA PRO A 67 -19.83 20.29 5.54
C PRO A 67 -18.33 19.92 5.52
N LEU A 68 -17.48 20.93 5.49
CA LEU A 68 -16.02 20.79 5.63
C LEU A 68 -15.67 20.48 7.08
N LEU A 69 -14.73 19.59 7.32
CA LEU A 69 -14.17 19.40 8.65
C LEU A 69 -12.99 20.34 8.84
N VAL A 70 -13.05 21.16 9.87
CA VAL A 70 -12.01 22.14 10.19
C VAL A 70 -11.62 22.08 11.67
N ARG A 71 -10.42 22.56 12.01
CA ARG A 71 -10.04 22.84 13.39
C ARG A 71 -9.87 24.36 13.59
N PRO A 72 -10.26 24.90 14.75
CA PRO A 72 -10.08 26.31 15.02
C PRO A 72 -8.59 26.64 15.21
N LEU A 73 -8.18 27.77 14.65
CA LEU A 73 -6.92 28.42 14.88
C LEU A 73 -7.13 29.69 15.70
N GLU A 74 -6.03 30.37 16.06
CA GLU A 74 -6.08 31.68 16.66
C GLU A 74 -6.70 32.74 15.74
N ALA A 75 -7.15 33.85 16.27
CA ALA A 75 -7.77 34.98 15.56
C ALA A 75 -9.06 34.64 14.76
N GLY A 76 -9.77 33.57 15.11
CA GLY A 76 -11.02 33.17 14.42
C GLY A 76 -10.83 32.62 13.01
N GLU A 77 -9.65 32.12 12.73
CA GLU A 77 -9.33 31.36 11.52
C GLU A 77 -9.54 29.85 11.74
N TYR A 78 -9.53 29.10 10.66
CA TYR A 78 -9.70 27.66 10.66
C TYR A 78 -8.63 27.01 9.80
N GLU A 79 -8.20 25.80 10.17
CA GLU A 79 -7.41 24.94 9.33
C GLU A 79 -8.27 23.79 8.80
N LEU A 80 -8.22 23.57 7.50
CA LEU A 80 -8.93 22.46 6.85
C LEU A 80 -8.33 21.12 7.27
N VAL A 81 -9.17 20.21 7.77
CA VAL A 81 -8.78 18.83 8.10
C VAL A 81 -9.25 17.85 7.03
N ALA A 82 -10.50 18.00 6.54
CA ALA A 82 -11.06 17.16 5.47
C ALA A 82 -12.00 17.95 4.58
N GLY A 83 -12.10 17.58 3.30
CA GLY A 83 -12.99 18.23 2.32
C GLY A 83 -12.29 19.18 1.35
N GLU A 84 -11.02 18.99 1.03
CA GLU A 84 -10.22 19.82 0.09
C GLU A 84 -10.92 20.07 -1.25
N ARG A 85 -11.49 19.03 -1.87
CA ARG A 85 -12.20 19.18 -3.16
C ARG A 85 -13.39 20.11 -3.05
N ARG A 86 -14.14 20.01 -1.95
CA ARG A 86 -15.31 20.87 -1.69
C ARG A 86 -14.91 22.32 -1.47
N LEU A 87 -13.84 22.57 -0.71
CA LEU A 87 -13.31 23.91 -0.51
C LEU A 87 -12.84 24.53 -1.83
N ARG A 88 -12.14 23.76 -2.67
CA ARG A 88 -11.67 24.22 -3.97
C ARG A 88 -12.84 24.49 -4.90
N ALA A 89 -13.80 23.58 -5.01
CA ALA A 89 -15.00 23.77 -5.81
C ALA A 89 -15.82 24.98 -5.35
N ALA A 90 -15.90 25.24 -4.03
CA ALA A 90 -16.58 26.42 -3.50
C ALA A 90 -15.89 27.73 -3.90
N ARG A 91 -14.56 27.77 -3.90
CA ARG A 91 -13.78 28.92 -4.40
C ARG A 91 -14.00 29.17 -5.88
N ASP A 92 -13.91 28.09 -6.68
CA ASP A 92 -14.11 28.15 -8.13
C ASP A 92 -15.57 28.49 -8.50
N ALA A 93 -16.54 28.14 -7.65
CA ALA A 93 -17.95 28.51 -7.78
C ALA A 93 -18.26 29.94 -7.31
N GLY A 94 -17.32 30.65 -6.69
CA GLY A 94 -17.47 32.01 -6.18
C GLY A 94 -18.27 32.13 -4.89
N LEU A 95 -18.36 31.07 -4.07
CA LEU A 95 -19.01 31.14 -2.77
C LEU A 95 -18.15 31.97 -1.78
N THR A 96 -18.80 32.77 -0.95
CA THR A 96 -18.14 33.56 0.11
C THR A 96 -18.07 32.81 1.45
N GLU A 97 -19.00 31.91 1.69
CA GLU A 97 -19.10 31.12 2.92
C GLU A 97 -19.37 29.65 2.60
N VAL A 98 -18.91 28.77 3.48
CA VAL A 98 -19.13 27.33 3.38
C VAL A 98 -19.58 26.72 4.71
N PRO A 99 -20.40 25.67 4.70
CA PRO A 99 -20.76 24.94 5.91
C PRO A 99 -19.55 24.21 6.46
N ILE A 100 -19.31 24.34 7.76
CA ILE A 100 -18.21 23.70 8.47
C ILE A 100 -18.69 22.91 9.69
N VAL A 101 -17.95 21.87 10.03
CA VAL A 101 -17.93 21.23 11.34
C VAL A 101 -16.59 21.55 11.97
N SER A 102 -16.61 22.36 13.02
CA SER A 102 -15.39 22.75 13.74
C SER A 102 -15.13 21.81 14.91
N ARG A 103 -13.90 21.29 15.01
CA ARG A 103 -13.47 20.44 16.12
C ARG A 103 -12.09 20.87 16.63
N ALA A 104 -11.96 20.93 17.94
CA ALA A 104 -10.67 21.11 18.58
C ALA A 104 -9.86 19.81 18.43
N LEU A 105 -8.86 19.84 17.55
CA LEU A 105 -7.98 18.72 17.23
C LEU A 105 -6.53 19.18 17.37
N ASP A 106 -5.70 18.34 17.97
CA ASP A 106 -4.25 18.53 17.91
C ASP A 106 -3.70 18.19 16.51
N ASP A 107 -2.43 18.50 16.26
CA ASP A 107 -1.79 18.27 14.94
C ASP A 107 -1.80 16.80 14.53
N LYS A 108 -1.59 15.89 15.50
CA LYS A 108 -1.57 14.46 15.29
C LYS A 108 -2.96 13.93 14.89
N GLN A 109 -4.00 14.36 15.60
CA GLN A 109 -5.39 13.99 15.32
C GLN A 109 -5.85 14.52 13.97
N ALA A 110 -5.54 15.78 13.66
CA ALA A 110 -5.88 16.40 12.38
C ALA A 110 -5.21 15.63 11.21
N LEU A 111 -3.92 15.33 11.31
CA LEU A 111 -3.21 14.57 10.28
C LEU A 111 -3.74 13.13 10.15
N GLN A 112 -4.05 12.47 11.27
CA GLN A 112 -4.63 11.12 11.25
C GLN A 112 -5.97 11.08 10.50
N ILE A 113 -6.86 12.03 10.77
CA ILE A 113 -8.16 12.15 10.09
C ILE A 113 -7.97 12.43 8.60
N ALA A 114 -7.09 13.37 8.24
CA ALA A 114 -6.80 13.70 6.85
C ALA A 114 -6.23 12.50 6.06
N LEU A 115 -5.36 11.70 6.67
CA LEU A 115 -4.82 10.47 6.07
C LEU A 115 -5.90 9.41 5.91
N MET A 116 -6.77 9.21 6.91
CA MET A 116 -7.87 8.26 6.82
C MET A 116 -8.88 8.63 5.72
N GLU A 117 -9.27 9.91 5.61
CA GLU A 117 -10.12 10.41 4.52
C GLU A 117 -9.47 10.15 3.16
N ASN A 118 -8.18 10.50 3.03
CA ASN A 118 -7.47 10.27 1.79
C ASN A 118 -7.38 8.78 1.41
N LEU A 119 -7.19 7.88 2.39
CA LEU A 119 -7.14 6.43 2.16
C LEU A 119 -8.50 5.81 1.78
N GLN A 120 -9.62 6.48 2.05
CA GLN A 120 -10.95 6.02 1.62
C GLN A 120 -11.22 6.23 0.12
N ARG A 121 -10.34 6.98 -0.58
CA ARG A 121 -10.48 7.21 -2.02
C ARG A 121 -10.32 5.93 -2.81
N GLU A 122 -11.12 5.78 -3.87
CA GLU A 122 -11.04 4.64 -4.79
C GLU A 122 -9.94 4.78 -5.85
N ASP A 123 -9.46 6.01 -6.10
CA ASP A 123 -8.54 6.37 -7.18
C ASP A 123 -7.07 6.48 -6.75
N LEU A 124 -6.72 6.02 -5.53
CA LEU A 124 -5.34 5.97 -5.07
C LEU A 124 -4.53 4.94 -5.86
N ASN A 125 -3.35 5.35 -6.31
CA ASN A 125 -2.41 4.37 -6.82
C ASN A 125 -1.81 3.53 -5.66
N PRO A 126 -1.35 2.29 -5.92
CA PRO A 126 -0.84 1.41 -4.87
C PRO A 126 0.36 1.95 -4.09
N LEU A 127 1.16 2.84 -4.67
CA LEU A 127 2.28 3.49 -3.99
C LEU A 127 1.79 4.55 -2.99
N GLU A 128 0.88 5.44 -3.44
CA GLU A 128 0.26 6.46 -2.58
C GLU A 128 -0.49 5.81 -1.41
N GLU A 129 -1.23 4.74 -1.69
CA GLU A 129 -1.92 3.96 -0.66
C GLU A 129 -0.93 3.37 0.35
N THR A 130 0.19 2.81 -0.11
CA THR A 130 1.24 2.24 0.76
C THR A 130 1.91 3.31 1.62
N GLU A 131 2.27 4.45 1.02
CA GLU A 131 2.88 5.59 1.72
C GLU A 131 1.91 6.14 2.78
N GLY A 132 0.63 6.30 2.44
CA GLY A 132 -0.41 6.80 3.36
C GLY A 132 -0.69 5.86 4.52
N VAL A 133 -0.81 4.55 4.25
CA VAL A 133 -1.01 3.55 5.30
C VAL A 133 0.20 3.49 6.23
N LEU A 134 1.42 3.51 5.68
CA LEU A 134 2.64 3.48 6.50
C LEU A 134 2.78 4.74 7.36
N GLU A 135 2.42 5.92 6.84
CA GLU A 135 2.41 7.16 7.60
C GLU A 135 1.37 7.14 8.72
N LEU A 136 0.17 6.65 8.43
CA LEU A 136 -0.88 6.49 9.43
C LEU A 136 -0.48 5.53 10.55
N LEU A 137 0.14 4.39 10.20
CA LEU A 137 0.69 3.44 11.17
C LEU A 137 1.76 4.07 12.05
N ALA A 138 2.69 4.84 11.46
CA ALA A 138 3.75 5.54 12.19
C ALA A 138 3.17 6.52 13.22
N ILE A 139 2.15 7.28 12.84
CA ILE A 139 1.45 8.22 13.75
C ILE A 139 0.75 7.47 14.89
N VAL A 140 0.00 6.40 14.58
CA VAL A 140 -0.79 5.67 15.58
C VAL A 140 0.08 4.91 16.58
N LEU A 141 1.20 4.35 16.11
CA LEU A 141 2.13 3.60 16.93
C LEU A 141 3.14 4.49 17.66
N GLU A 142 3.25 5.77 17.28
CA GLU A 142 4.29 6.71 17.74
C GLU A 142 5.71 6.18 17.45
N LEU A 143 5.87 5.62 16.25
CA LEU A 143 7.11 5.02 15.74
C LEU A 143 7.52 5.69 14.42
N ASP A 144 8.79 5.56 14.08
CA ASP A 144 9.26 5.89 12.74
C ASP A 144 8.76 4.85 11.70
N LYS A 145 8.64 5.26 10.44
CA LYS A 145 8.22 4.35 9.36
C LYS A 145 9.10 3.10 9.25
N SER A 146 10.41 3.26 9.49
CA SER A 146 11.38 2.15 9.50
C SER A 146 11.14 1.16 10.63
N GLU A 147 10.71 1.65 11.81
CA GLU A 147 10.36 0.81 12.95
C GLU A 147 9.08 0.03 12.69
N VAL A 148 8.05 0.68 12.10
CA VAL A 148 6.81 -0.01 11.67
C VAL A 148 7.13 -1.14 10.68
N VAL A 149 7.98 -0.88 9.69
CA VAL A 149 8.45 -1.90 8.74
C VAL A 149 9.18 -3.04 9.45
N SER A 150 10.02 -2.71 10.44
CA SER A 150 10.74 -3.70 11.26
C SER A 150 9.78 -4.61 12.03
N VAL A 151 8.74 -4.06 12.67
CA VAL A 151 7.70 -4.83 13.38
C VAL A 151 7.02 -5.83 12.42
N LEU A 152 6.64 -5.39 11.22
CA LEU A 152 6.01 -6.24 10.20
C LEU A 152 6.94 -7.37 9.75
N HIS A 153 8.24 -7.11 9.59
CA HIS A 153 9.23 -8.14 9.23
C HIS A 153 9.49 -9.10 10.38
N GLN A 154 9.62 -8.61 11.62
CA GLN A 154 9.80 -9.45 12.81
C GLN A 154 8.63 -10.41 13.00
N SER A 155 7.39 -9.91 12.89
CA SER A 155 6.17 -10.72 12.98
C SER A 155 6.16 -11.86 11.96
N TYR A 156 6.49 -11.56 10.70
CA TYR A 156 6.56 -12.57 9.66
C TYR A 156 7.66 -13.62 9.93
N ASN A 157 8.87 -13.18 10.27
CA ASN A 157 10.00 -14.05 10.50
C ASN A 157 9.75 -14.97 11.71
N ALA A 158 9.15 -14.45 12.78
CA ALA A 158 8.77 -15.22 13.96
C ALA A 158 7.76 -16.32 13.59
N LYS A 159 6.73 -15.98 12.82
CA LYS A 159 5.74 -16.95 12.31
C LYS A 159 6.38 -18.05 11.47
N GLN A 160 7.33 -17.70 10.58
CA GLN A 160 8.02 -18.69 9.73
C GLN A 160 8.94 -19.63 10.52
N ARG A 161 9.56 -19.13 11.57
CA ARG A 161 10.53 -19.87 12.37
C ARG A 161 9.93 -20.53 13.61
N GLY A 162 8.64 -20.32 13.90
CA GLY A 162 7.99 -20.82 15.12
C GLY A 162 8.55 -20.18 16.40
N ILE A 163 9.04 -18.93 16.33
CA ILE A 163 9.62 -18.19 17.45
C ILE A 163 8.55 -17.29 18.07
N GLU A 164 8.50 -17.22 19.40
CA GLU A 164 7.62 -16.28 20.10
C GLU A 164 8.12 -14.85 19.94
N LEU A 165 7.15 -13.94 19.69
CA LEU A 165 7.41 -12.51 19.62
C LEU A 165 7.53 -11.92 21.03
N ASN A 166 8.38 -10.93 21.17
CA ASN A 166 8.44 -10.13 22.38
C ASN A 166 7.11 -9.36 22.56
N GLN A 167 6.72 -9.14 23.81
CA GLN A 167 5.42 -8.57 24.18
C GLN A 167 5.17 -7.18 23.57
N ASN A 168 6.18 -6.34 23.46
CA ASN A 168 6.05 -5.02 22.83
C ASN A 168 5.71 -5.13 21.34
N VAL A 169 6.36 -6.05 20.61
CA VAL A 169 6.08 -6.31 19.19
C VAL A 169 4.68 -6.88 19.01
N LEU A 170 4.20 -7.72 19.92
CA LEU A 170 2.82 -8.23 19.90
C LEU A 170 1.80 -7.09 20.03
N ILE A 171 1.97 -6.21 21.01
CA ILE A 171 1.08 -5.05 21.20
C ILE A 171 1.07 -4.13 19.97
N GLN A 172 2.24 -3.89 19.37
CA GLN A 172 2.36 -3.09 18.16
C GLN A 172 1.68 -3.78 16.97
N LEU A 173 1.84 -5.09 16.83
CA LEU A 173 1.21 -5.88 15.79
C LEU A 173 -0.33 -5.88 15.91
N GLU A 174 -0.88 -6.02 17.12
CA GLU A 174 -2.32 -5.93 17.36
C GLU A 174 -2.89 -4.57 16.93
N LYS A 175 -2.19 -3.47 17.22
CA LYS A 175 -2.57 -2.14 16.75
C LYS A 175 -2.50 -2.02 15.23
N ILE A 176 -1.46 -2.58 14.59
CA ILE A 176 -1.32 -2.62 13.12
C ILE A 176 -2.50 -3.38 12.50
N GLU A 177 -2.79 -4.58 12.99
CA GLU A 177 -3.90 -5.40 12.47
C GLU A 177 -5.26 -4.73 12.65
N SER A 178 -5.49 -4.10 13.79
CA SER A 178 -6.72 -3.34 14.06
C SER A 178 -6.88 -2.18 13.06
N LEU A 179 -5.82 -1.40 12.82
CA LEU A 179 -5.86 -0.29 11.88
C LEU A 179 -6.06 -0.77 10.43
N LEU A 180 -5.30 -1.77 10.00
CA LEU A 180 -5.42 -2.34 8.65
C LEU A 180 -6.81 -2.94 8.41
N SER A 181 -7.39 -3.58 9.43
CA SER A 181 -8.76 -4.07 9.40
C SER A 181 -9.79 -2.94 9.25
N SER A 182 -9.59 -1.80 9.93
CA SER A 182 -10.47 -0.64 9.81
C SER A 182 -10.41 0.02 8.42
N ILE A 183 -9.26 -0.03 7.75
CA ILE A 183 -9.10 0.38 6.35
C ILE A 183 -9.82 -0.62 5.41
N GLY A 184 -9.91 -1.90 5.81
CA GLY A 184 -10.66 -2.94 5.10
C GLY A 184 -9.98 -3.48 3.83
N ARG A 185 -8.70 -3.15 3.57
CA ARG A 185 -8.01 -3.51 2.32
C ARG A 185 -6.86 -4.50 2.50
N PHE A 186 -6.26 -4.58 3.69
CA PHE A 186 -5.07 -5.38 3.97
C PHE A 186 -5.10 -6.01 5.35
N ASN A 187 -4.34 -7.09 5.52
CA ASN A 187 -3.80 -7.54 6.80
C ASN A 187 -2.27 -7.30 6.83
N ALA A 188 -1.64 -7.42 7.98
CA ALA A 188 -0.20 -7.18 8.13
C ALA A 188 0.65 -8.02 7.17
N GLY A 189 0.27 -9.28 6.94
CA GLY A 189 0.98 -10.18 6.04
C GLY A 189 0.91 -9.74 4.57
N THR A 190 -0.28 -9.40 4.08
CA THR A 190 -0.49 -8.92 2.70
C THR A 190 0.12 -7.54 2.49
N PHE A 191 0.00 -6.63 3.45
CA PHE A 191 0.63 -5.32 3.40
C PHE A 191 2.16 -5.44 3.29
N ARG A 192 2.77 -6.27 4.16
CA ARG A 192 4.21 -6.53 4.12
C ARG A 192 4.68 -7.14 2.80
N SER A 193 3.96 -8.15 2.27
CA SER A 193 4.44 -8.92 1.12
C SER A 193 4.16 -8.26 -0.23
N SER A 194 3.09 -7.49 -0.36
CA SER A 194 2.65 -6.91 -1.63
C SER A 194 2.80 -5.40 -1.72
N ARG A 195 2.81 -4.69 -0.59
CA ARG A 195 2.84 -3.22 -0.56
C ARG A 195 4.20 -2.66 -0.17
N LEU A 196 4.81 -3.11 0.92
CA LEU A 196 6.13 -2.60 1.33
C LEU A 196 7.21 -2.71 0.25
N PRO A 197 7.27 -3.76 -0.60
CA PRO A 197 8.26 -3.81 -1.68
C PRO A 197 8.17 -2.65 -2.68
N LEU A 198 7.01 -1.98 -2.79
CA LEU A 198 6.84 -0.81 -3.66
C LEU A 198 7.73 0.35 -3.26
N LEU A 199 7.97 0.52 -1.96
CA LEU A 199 8.80 1.61 -1.43
C LEU A 199 10.30 1.45 -1.76
N ASN A 200 10.71 0.24 -2.14
CA ASN A 200 12.09 -0.10 -2.48
C ASN A 200 12.33 -0.22 -3.99
N LEU A 201 11.39 0.25 -4.81
CA LEU A 201 11.56 0.28 -6.24
C LEU A 201 12.64 1.31 -6.64
N PRO A 202 13.35 1.10 -7.76
CA PRO A 202 14.28 2.08 -8.31
C PRO A 202 13.60 3.44 -8.53
N SER A 203 14.37 4.52 -8.37
CA SER A 203 13.83 5.89 -8.39
C SER A 203 13.13 6.28 -9.69
N ASP A 204 13.64 5.82 -10.83
CA ASP A 204 13.06 6.00 -12.15
C ASP A 204 11.65 5.36 -12.26
N VAL A 205 11.52 4.14 -11.76
CA VAL A 205 10.23 3.41 -11.74
C VAL A 205 9.24 4.04 -10.74
N LEU A 206 9.74 4.48 -9.57
CA LEU A 206 8.91 5.20 -8.58
C LEU A 206 8.34 6.50 -9.13
N GLU A 207 9.16 7.24 -9.90
CA GLU A 207 8.73 8.51 -10.50
C GLU A 207 7.62 8.28 -11.53
N ALA A 208 7.76 7.29 -12.42
CA ALA A 208 6.74 6.91 -13.39
C ALA A 208 5.42 6.48 -12.73
N LEU A 209 5.52 5.71 -11.61
CA LEU A 209 4.35 5.34 -10.81
C LEU A 209 3.65 6.56 -10.20
N ARG A 210 4.40 7.52 -9.64
CA ARG A 210 3.85 8.74 -9.04
C ARG A 210 3.17 9.64 -10.05
N LYS A 211 3.68 9.68 -11.28
CA LYS A 211 3.07 10.41 -12.40
C LYS A 211 1.84 9.70 -12.98
N GLY A 212 1.60 8.44 -12.61
CA GLY A 212 0.52 7.63 -13.18
C GLY A 212 0.79 7.17 -14.62
N GLU A 213 2.03 7.26 -15.09
CA GLU A 213 2.46 6.87 -16.44
C GLU A 213 2.58 5.36 -16.61
N LEU A 214 2.68 4.63 -15.50
CA LEU A 214 2.88 3.19 -15.48
C LEU A 214 2.00 2.51 -14.44
N GLU A 215 1.36 1.42 -14.83
CA GLU A 215 0.63 0.56 -13.88
C GLU A 215 1.58 -0.17 -12.94
N TYR A 216 1.16 -0.36 -11.69
CA TYR A 216 1.91 -1.02 -10.63
C TYR A 216 2.47 -2.40 -11.03
N THR A 217 1.69 -3.24 -11.71
CA THR A 217 2.13 -4.59 -12.12
C THR A 217 3.24 -4.56 -13.16
N LYS A 218 3.19 -3.58 -14.06
CA LYS A 218 4.22 -3.30 -15.07
C LYS A 218 5.48 -2.77 -14.40
N ALA A 219 5.34 -1.82 -13.47
CA ALA A 219 6.43 -1.26 -12.68
C ALA A 219 7.21 -2.33 -11.91
N MET A 220 6.52 -3.22 -11.22
CA MET A 220 7.13 -4.35 -10.52
C MET A 220 7.89 -5.31 -11.42
N ALA A 221 7.49 -5.44 -12.67
CA ALA A 221 8.20 -6.27 -13.65
C ALA A 221 9.49 -5.59 -14.12
N ILE A 222 9.41 -4.30 -14.48
CA ILE A 222 10.56 -3.48 -14.96
C ILE A 222 11.61 -3.32 -13.87
N ALA A 223 11.21 -3.10 -12.63
CA ALA A 223 12.11 -2.96 -11.47
C ALA A 223 13.02 -4.19 -11.20
N ARG A 224 12.71 -5.34 -11.79
CA ARG A 224 13.56 -6.55 -11.70
C ARG A 224 14.79 -6.50 -12.60
N VAL A 225 14.84 -5.56 -13.54
CA VAL A 225 16.02 -5.30 -14.37
C VAL A 225 17.04 -4.56 -13.52
N LYS A 226 18.18 -5.23 -13.24
CA LYS A 226 19.21 -4.70 -12.36
C LYS A 226 20.09 -3.62 -13.01
N ASP A 227 20.33 -3.78 -14.31
CA ASP A 227 21.07 -2.80 -15.09
C ASP A 227 20.23 -1.53 -15.24
N GLU A 228 20.79 -0.41 -14.84
CA GLU A 228 20.09 0.87 -14.77
C GLU A 228 19.73 1.41 -16.17
N GLN A 229 20.65 1.29 -17.12
CA GLN A 229 20.43 1.77 -18.48
C GLN A 229 19.35 0.94 -19.18
N LEU A 230 19.47 -0.39 -19.15
CA LEU A 230 18.49 -1.29 -19.74
C LEU A 230 17.10 -1.15 -19.09
N ARG A 231 17.06 -0.86 -17.78
CA ARG A 231 15.79 -0.60 -17.08
C ARG A 231 15.16 0.71 -17.54
N SER A 232 15.96 1.78 -17.65
CA SER A 232 15.50 3.09 -18.10
C SER A 232 14.99 3.05 -19.54
N ASP A 233 15.70 2.36 -20.43
CA ASP A 233 15.30 2.19 -21.82
C ASP A 233 13.99 1.40 -21.94
N LEU A 234 13.86 0.29 -21.19
CA LEU A 234 12.63 -0.49 -21.14
C LEU A 234 11.47 0.28 -20.52
N LEU A 235 11.72 1.10 -19.49
CA LEU A 235 10.72 1.96 -18.88
C LEU A 235 10.19 2.97 -19.88
N SER A 236 11.08 3.66 -20.59
CA SER A 236 10.74 4.64 -21.62
C SER A 236 9.94 4.03 -22.76
N LEU A 237 10.36 2.86 -23.24
CA LEU A 237 9.65 2.09 -24.27
C LEU A 237 8.25 1.68 -23.80
N ALA A 238 8.16 1.14 -22.58
CA ALA A 238 6.89 0.68 -22.01
C ALA A 238 5.85 1.80 -21.85
N ILE A 239 6.31 3.02 -21.53
CA ILE A 239 5.44 4.22 -21.44
C ILE A 239 5.05 4.70 -22.84
N ALA A 240 6.02 4.86 -23.75
CA ALA A 240 5.78 5.39 -25.08
C ALA A 240 4.83 4.52 -25.92
N GLU A 241 4.98 3.21 -25.87
CA GLU A 241 4.20 2.25 -26.64
C GLU A 241 3.05 1.62 -25.85
N ASN A 242 2.86 2.02 -24.59
CA ASN A 242 1.86 1.45 -23.68
C ASN A 242 1.89 -0.09 -23.63
N LEU A 243 3.10 -0.66 -23.50
CA LEU A 243 3.31 -2.11 -23.54
C LEU A 243 2.47 -2.85 -22.48
N SER A 244 1.95 -4.01 -22.86
CA SER A 244 1.31 -4.92 -21.91
C SER A 244 2.34 -5.58 -20.97
N LEU A 245 1.88 -6.09 -19.82
CA LEU A 245 2.74 -6.84 -18.89
C LEU A 245 3.44 -8.03 -19.55
N ASN A 246 2.80 -8.67 -20.55
CA ASN A 246 3.38 -9.82 -21.25
C ASN A 246 4.50 -9.39 -22.20
N GLU A 247 4.34 -8.30 -22.92
CA GLU A 247 5.37 -7.71 -23.78
C GLU A 247 6.58 -7.26 -22.95
N ILE A 248 6.35 -6.56 -21.84
CA ILE A 248 7.43 -6.20 -20.91
C ILE A 248 8.21 -7.42 -20.42
N LYS A 249 7.50 -8.51 -20.06
CA LYS A 249 8.16 -9.76 -19.65
C LYS A 249 8.94 -10.42 -20.79
N ALA A 250 8.47 -10.32 -22.05
CA ALA A 250 9.19 -10.80 -23.21
C ALA A 250 10.49 -10.02 -23.42
N HIS A 251 10.43 -8.68 -23.40
CA HIS A 251 11.62 -7.83 -23.47
C HIS A 251 12.61 -8.11 -22.33
N ILE A 252 12.15 -8.27 -21.08
CA ILE A 252 13.04 -8.64 -19.97
C ILE A 252 13.73 -9.99 -20.20
N LYS A 253 13.05 -10.95 -20.86
CA LYS A 253 13.64 -12.24 -21.18
C LYS A 253 14.74 -12.11 -22.24
N GLU A 254 14.55 -11.24 -23.23
CA GLU A 254 15.54 -10.94 -24.27
C GLU A 254 16.75 -10.16 -23.72
N LEU A 255 16.52 -9.22 -22.79
CA LEU A 255 17.56 -8.43 -22.11
C LEU A 255 18.44 -9.26 -21.16
N LYS A 256 17.96 -10.43 -20.71
CA LYS A 256 18.82 -11.32 -19.96
C LYS A 256 19.90 -11.82 -20.89
N PRO A 257 21.21 -11.52 -20.62
CA PRO A 257 22.26 -12.12 -21.40
C PRO A 257 21.97 -13.64 -21.40
N GLN A 258 22.03 -14.27 -22.57
CA GLN A 258 22.11 -15.72 -22.64
C GLN A 258 23.41 -16.07 -21.88
N SER A 259 23.31 -16.15 -20.54
CA SER A 259 24.39 -16.68 -19.74
C SER A 259 24.71 -18.01 -20.38
N GLU A 260 25.95 -18.13 -20.88
CA GLU A 260 26.47 -19.39 -21.40
C GLU A 260 25.93 -20.49 -20.49
N SER A 261 25.04 -21.29 -21.07
CA SER A 261 24.37 -22.30 -20.31
C SER A 261 25.42 -23.34 -19.98
N THR A 262 26.02 -23.19 -18.79
CA THR A 262 26.96 -24.22 -18.32
C THR A 262 26.25 -25.56 -18.41
N PRO A 263 26.95 -26.64 -18.84
CA PRO A 263 26.33 -27.96 -18.94
C PRO A 263 25.55 -28.37 -17.69
N GLN A 264 26.00 -27.93 -16.52
CA GLN A 264 25.34 -28.11 -15.22
C GLN A 264 23.95 -27.44 -15.17
N ARG A 265 23.83 -26.22 -15.68
CA ARG A 265 22.56 -25.46 -15.64
C ARG A 265 21.54 -26.04 -16.58
N ILE A 266 21.95 -26.46 -17.80
CA ILE A 266 21.08 -27.16 -18.75
C ILE A 266 20.55 -28.45 -18.11
N MET A 267 21.40 -29.16 -17.39
CA MET A 267 21.04 -30.42 -16.74
C MET A 267 20.06 -30.22 -15.59
N LEU A 268 20.27 -29.18 -14.77
CA LEU A 268 19.37 -28.82 -13.67
C LEU A 268 17.99 -28.35 -14.18
N GLU A 269 17.94 -27.55 -15.25
CA GLU A 269 16.69 -27.13 -15.88
C GLU A 269 15.93 -28.32 -16.44
N ARG A 270 16.62 -29.25 -17.10
CA ARG A 270 16.03 -30.48 -17.61
C ARG A 270 15.50 -31.41 -16.52
N LEU A 271 16.20 -31.52 -15.38
CA LEU A 271 15.73 -32.27 -14.21
C LEU A 271 14.47 -31.63 -13.62
N SER A 272 14.45 -30.30 -13.52
CA SER A 272 13.28 -29.57 -13.03
C SER A 272 12.05 -29.76 -13.93
N GLU A 273 12.23 -29.75 -15.26
CA GLU A 273 11.15 -30.02 -16.20
C GLU A 273 10.64 -31.46 -16.13
N ILE A 274 11.55 -32.43 -16.00
CA ILE A 274 11.20 -33.84 -15.85
C ILE A 274 10.41 -34.04 -14.55
N SER A 275 10.85 -33.43 -13.44
CA SER A 275 10.16 -33.47 -12.15
C SER A 275 8.74 -32.92 -12.24
N LYS A 276 8.55 -31.74 -12.88
CA LYS A 276 7.21 -31.15 -13.10
C LYS A 276 6.31 -32.02 -13.97
N ARG A 277 6.87 -32.67 -15.01
CA ARG A 277 6.12 -33.59 -15.85
C ARG A 277 5.73 -34.87 -15.12
N LEU A 278 6.62 -35.40 -14.28
CA LEU A 278 6.33 -36.57 -13.46
C LEU A 278 5.22 -36.31 -12.46
N GLN A 279 5.22 -35.15 -11.79
CA GLN A 279 4.15 -34.76 -10.85
C GLN A 279 2.77 -34.68 -11.51
N LYS A 280 2.69 -34.25 -12.78
CA LYS A 280 1.43 -34.14 -13.55
C LYS A 280 1.05 -35.37 -14.29
N SER A 281 1.94 -36.39 -14.41
CA SER A 281 1.72 -37.55 -15.25
C SER A 281 0.94 -38.65 -14.53
N LYS A 282 0.09 -39.37 -15.29
CA LYS A 282 -0.60 -40.59 -14.85
C LYS A 282 0.35 -41.82 -14.74
N THR A 283 1.65 -41.62 -14.90
CA THR A 283 2.67 -42.67 -14.94
C THR A 283 2.78 -43.44 -13.60
N TRP A 284 2.34 -42.84 -12.51
CA TRP A 284 2.32 -43.43 -11.17
C TRP A 284 1.37 -44.63 -11.06
N GLY A 285 0.39 -44.79 -11.93
CA GLY A 285 -0.54 -45.91 -11.98
C GLY A 285 0.05 -47.16 -12.65
N GLU A 286 1.13 -47.04 -13.45
CA GLU A 286 1.72 -48.16 -14.19
C GLU A 286 2.93 -48.72 -13.43
N ARG A 287 2.79 -49.93 -12.88
CA ARG A 287 3.81 -50.59 -12.05
C ARG A 287 5.20 -50.63 -12.71
N LYS A 288 5.26 -51.03 -13.99
CA LYS A 288 6.55 -51.13 -14.75
C LYS A 288 7.26 -49.76 -14.90
N LYS A 289 6.50 -48.71 -15.17
CA LYS A 289 7.07 -47.36 -15.32
C LYS A 289 7.56 -46.81 -13.97
N ARG A 290 6.81 -47.06 -12.91
CA ARG A 290 7.19 -46.65 -11.54
C ARG A 290 8.49 -47.32 -11.08
N GLU A 291 8.63 -48.65 -11.31
CA GLU A 291 9.85 -49.38 -10.97
C GLU A 291 11.06 -48.89 -11.77
N ARG A 292 10.85 -48.52 -13.05
CA ARG A 292 11.94 -47.96 -13.87
C ARG A 292 12.34 -46.56 -13.43
N ILE A 293 11.39 -45.70 -13.04
CA ILE A 293 11.66 -44.38 -12.47
C ILE A 293 12.43 -44.49 -11.15
N ALA A 294 12.05 -45.42 -10.26
CA ALA A 294 12.75 -45.65 -8.99
C ALA A 294 14.22 -46.03 -9.25
N ARG A 295 14.51 -46.95 -10.16
CA ARG A 295 15.89 -47.30 -10.51
C ARG A 295 16.72 -46.13 -11.06
N LEU A 296 16.13 -45.28 -11.90
CA LEU A 296 16.83 -44.10 -12.40
C LEU A 296 17.10 -43.06 -11.33
N LEU A 297 16.20 -42.90 -10.33
CA LEU A 297 16.40 -42.04 -9.20
C LEU A 297 17.51 -42.58 -8.27
N ASP A 298 17.53 -43.91 -8.02
CA ASP A 298 18.59 -44.57 -7.25
C ASP A 298 19.98 -44.44 -7.91
N GLU A 299 20.01 -44.48 -9.25
CA GLU A 299 21.24 -44.29 -10.04
C GLU A 299 21.72 -42.84 -9.96
N LEU A 300 20.82 -41.85 -10.04
CA LEU A 300 21.14 -40.44 -9.84
C LEU A 300 21.63 -40.14 -8.39
N ASP A 301 21.00 -40.78 -7.39
CA ASP A 301 21.38 -40.61 -5.97
C ASP A 301 22.81 -41.17 -5.70
N LYS A 302 23.15 -42.29 -6.35
CA LYS A 302 24.52 -42.84 -6.27
C LYS A 302 25.55 -41.92 -6.88
N LEU A 303 25.29 -41.38 -8.10
CA LEU A 303 26.22 -40.47 -8.79
C LEU A 303 26.42 -39.15 -8.02
N THR A 304 25.44 -38.71 -7.25
CA THR A 304 25.53 -37.47 -6.46
C THR A 304 26.18 -37.67 -5.07
N LYS A 305 26.28 -38.91 -4.59
CA LYS A 305 26.93 -39.24 -3.32
C LYS A 305 28.41 -39.62 -3.47
N GLU A 306 28.84 -39.94 -4.68
CA GLU A 306 30.25 -40.29 -4.99
C GLU A 306 31.13 -39.04 -5.27
N SER A 307 30.58 -37.83 -5.10
CA SER A 307 31.28 -36.54 -5.18
C SER A 307 31.47 -35.95 -3.80
#